data_4c2e2e0ce8bd15bc0167519b823f8d5f
#
_entry.id   4c2e2e0ce8bd15bc0167519b823f8d5f
#
_cell.length_a   1.000
_cell.length_b   1.000
_cell.length_c   1.000
_cell.angle_alpha   90.00
_cell.angle_beta   90.00
_cell.angle_gamma   90.00
#
_symmetry.space_group_name_H-M   'P 1'
#
loop_
_entity.id
_entity.type
_entity.pdbx_description
1 polymer ?
#
loop_
_entity_poly.entity_id
_entity_poly.type
_entity_poly.pdbx_seq_one_letter_code
_entity_poly.pdbx_strand_id
1 'polypeptide(L)'
;MTHSIQSTVDIRRADTRFATDAGWLESRHCFSFARHYDPSNTHHGLLLVSNDDIVAPRTGFDTHPHQDMEIVTWVMSGELEHKDTLGNKGMIYPGLAQRMSAGRGIWHSEKNNTSDSPVHFVQMWVLPDTEGIDPGYQQLDINPELDQGGLVPIASGRGHAAAIAIRQKGAVLWGGRLKPGETVSVPDGLFVHLYVARGGVNLENAGYLDKGDAVRLTAAGAPKLTADPVRGAEVLIWQTELARAA
;
A
#
# COMPACT_ATOMS: atom_id res chain seq x y z
N MET A 1 -5.47 12.34 32.21
CA MET A 1 -5.91 10.94 32.13
C MET A 1 -5.44 10.43 30.76
N THR A 2 -4.38 9.63 30.75
CA THR A 2 -3.92 8.96 29.52
C THR A 2 -4.91 7.87 29.19
N HIS A 3 -5.78 8.11 28.20
CA HIS A 3 -6.59 7.03 27.65
C HIS A 3 -5.63 6.00 27.02
N SER A 4 -5.53 4.82 27.63
CA SER A 4 -4.83 3.71 27.00
C SER A 4 -5.61 3.33 25.72
N ILE A 5 -4.93 3.35 24.57
CA ILE A 5 -5.54 2.89 23.32
C ILE A 5 -5.79 1.38 23.49
N GLN A 6 -7.03 0.97 23.25
CA GLN A 6 -7.42 -0.44 23.33
C GLN A 6 -6.84 -1.21 22.16
N SER A 7 -6.25 -2.37 22.44
CA SER A 7 -5.80 -3.29 21.40
C SER A 7 -6.99 -3.85 20.59
N THR A 8 -6.93 -3.74 19.26
CA THR A 8 -7.99 -4.24 18.37
C THR A 8 -7.41 -4.93 17.15
N VAL A 9 -8.18 -5.90 16.63
CA VAL A 9 -7.96 -6.59 15.35
C VAL A 9 -9.26 -6.47 14.55
N ASP A 10 -9.21 -5.76 13.42
CA ASP A 10 -10.35 -5.53 12.52
C ASP A 10 -10.07 -6.12 11.13
N ILE A 11 -10.74 -7.23 10.80
CA ILE A 11 -10.56 -7.95 9.55
C ILE A 11 -11.49 -7.37 8.48
N ARG A 12 -10.92 -7.02 7.33
CA ARG A 12 -11.62 -6.52 6.15
C ARG A 12 -11.50 -7.53 5.02
N ARG A 13 -12.55 -8.31 4.78
CA ARG A 13 -12.56 -9.33 3.72
C ARG A 13 -12.61 -8.69 2.33
N ALA A 14 -11.97 -9.33 1.37
CA ALA A 14 -11.86 -8.84 0.00
C ALA A 14 -13.22 -8.54 -0.65
N ASP A 15 -14.21 -9.39 -0.42
CA ASP A 15 -15.56 -9.30 -0.97
C ASP A 15 -16.45 -8.24 -0.29
N THR A 16 -16.08 -7.79 0.93
CA THR A 16 -16.83 -6.77 1.68
C THR A 16 -16.34 -5.35 1.44
N ARG A 17 -15.21 -5.18 0.74
CA ARG A 17 -14.67 -3.84 0.42
C ARG A 17 -15.55 -3.12 -0.59
N PHE A 18 -15.58 -1.80 -0.53
CA PHE A 18 -16.18 -0.98 -1.57
C PHE A 18 -15.58 -1.32 -2.93
N ALA A 19 -16.42 -1.43 -3.95
CA ALA A 19 -16.00 -1.77 -5.30
C ALA A 19 -16.44 -0.71 -6.31
N THR A 20 -15.55 -0.36 -7.22
CA THR A 20 -15.83 0.45 -8.40
C THR A 20 -15.56 -0.40 -9.64
N ASP A 21 -16.52 -0.45 -10.55
CA ASP A 21 -16.36 -0.98 -11.90
C ASP A 21 -16.73 0.13 -12.89
N ALA A 22 -15.78 0.52 -13.71
CA ALA A 22 -15.94 1.53 -14.76
C ALA A 22 -15.69 0.94 -16.17
N GLY A 23 -15.65 -0.38 -16.28
CA GLY A 23 -15.37 -1.11 -17.50
C GLY A 23 -13.88 -1.18 -17.85
N TRP A 24 -13.15 -0.09 -17.72
CA TRP A 24 -11.70 -0.05 -17.91
C TRP A 24 -10.92 -0.22 -16.58
N LEU A 25 -11.58 -0.01 -15.44
CA LEU A 25 -11.05 -0.08 -14.08
C LEU A 25 -11.97 -0.93 -13.21
N GLU A 26 -11.40 -1.99 -12.63
CA GLU A 26 -11.96 -2.66 -11.47
C GLU A 26 -11.14 -2.24 -10.25
N SER A 27 -11.77 -1.64 -9.24
CA SER A 27 -11.09 -1.15 -8.04
C SER A 27 -11.80 -1.60 -6.78
N ARG A 28 -11.03 -2.00 -5.77
CA ARG A 28 -11.53 -2.31 -4.43
C ARG A 28 -10.84 -1.45 -3.40
N HIS A 29 -11.65 -0.76 -2.59
CA HIS A 29 -11.18 0.27 -1.68
C HIS A 29 -11.19 -0.24 -0.23
N CYS A 30 -10.04 -0.15 0.46
CA CYS A 30 -9.98 -0.45 1.90
C CYS A 30 -10.60 0.67 2.75
N PHE A 31 -10.62 1.90 2.22
CA PHE A 31 -11.13 3.09 2.90
C PHE A 31 -12.15 3.82 2.02
N SER A 32 -12.79 4.84 2.57
CA SER A 32 -13.63 5.76 1.81
C SER A 32 -12.82 6.39 0.68
N PHE A 33 -13.35 6.31 -0.53
CA PHE A 33 -12.69 6.82 -1.73
C PHE A 33 -13.71 7.23 -2.79
N ALA A 34 -13.49 8.37 -3.45
CA ALA A 34 -14.36 8.90 -4.48
C ALA A 34 -15.85 8.98 -4.01
N ARG A 35 -16.75 8.26 -4.68
CA ARG A 35 -18.18 8.22 -4.33
C ARG A 35 -18.53 7.26 -3.17
N HIS A 36 -17.59 6.44 -2.75
CA HIS A 36 -17.79 5.52 -1.62
C HIS A 36 -17.37 6.23 -0.34
N TYR A 37 -18.34 6.64 0.47
CA TYR A 37 -18.06 7.37 1.69
C TYR A 37 -18.76 6.74 2.91
N ASP A 38 -17.93 6.39 3.88
CA ASP A 38 -18.32 5.99 5.22
C ASP A 38 -17.44 6.76 6.21
N PRO A 39 -18.02 7.67 7.03
CA PRO A 39 -17.23 8.50 7.96
C PRO A 39 -16.48 7.67 9.02
N SER A 40 -16.89 6.43 9.27
CA SER A 40 -16.21 5.51 10.18
C SER A 40 -15.05 4.74 9.52
N ASN A 41 -14.86 4.92 8.19
CA ASN A 41 -13.90 4.16 7.38
C ASN A 41 -13.07 5.05 6.48
N THR A 42 -12.47 6.12 7.01
CA THR A 42 -11.70 7.11 6.23
C THR A 42 -10.20 6.88 6.25
N HIS A 43 -9.67 6.17 7.27
CA HIS A 43 -8.24 5.97 7.44
C HIS A 43 -7.95 4.89 8.50
N HIS A 44 -6.67 4.49 8.59
CA HIS A 44 -6.13 3.75 9.73
C HIS A 44 -4.71 4.28 10.04
N GLY A 45 -4.58 4.97 11.19
CA GLY A 45 -3.39 5.75 11.45
C GLY A 45 -3.18 6.83 10.38
N LEU A 46 -2.03 6.82 9.72
CA LEU A 46 -1.68 7.78 8.66
C LEU A 46 -2.06 7.31 7.25
N LEU A 47 -2.51 6.06 7.10
CA LEU A 47 -2.91 5.50 5.81
C LEU A 47 -4.34 5.92 5.47
N LEU A 48 -4.51 6.65 4.38
CA LEU A 48 -5.80 7.17 3.90
C LEU A 48 -6.38 6.36 2.74
N VAL A 49 -5.52 5.83 1.87
CA VAL A 49 -5.91 5.08 0.69
C VAL A 49 -5.13 3.79 0.61
N SER A 50 -5.81 2.72 0.30
CA SER A 50 -5.25 1.43 -0.12
C SER A 50 -6.25 0.83 -1.09
N ASN A 51 -6.03 1.13 -2.37
CA ASN A 51 -6.85 0.67 -3.49
C ASN A 51 -6.16 -0.46 -4.22
N ASP A 52 -6.91 -1.49 -4.51
CA ASP A 52 -6.53 -2.67 -5.28
C ASP A 52 -7.17 -2.52 -6.66
N ASP A 53 -6.34 -2.15 -7.65
CA ASP A 53 -6.78 -1.66 -8.95
C ASP A 53 -6.34 -2.60 -10.08
N ILE A 54 -7.29 -2.99 -10.93
CA ILE A 54 -7.06 -3.71 -12.17
C ILE A 54 -7.46 -2.79 -13.32
N VAL A 55 -6.47 -2.42 -14.15
CA VAL A 55 -6.64 -1.51 -15.27
C VAL A 55 -6.52 -2.27 -16.58
N ALA A 56 -7.54 -2.16 -17.43
CA ALA A 56 -7.62 -2.83 -18.72
C ALA A 56 -6.48 -2.38 -19.67
N PRO A 57 -6.11 -3.20 -20.67
CA PRO A 57 -5.11 -2.85 -21.66
C PRO A 57 -5.45 -1.55 -22.39
N ARG A 58 -4.42 -0.73 -22.67
CA ARG A 58 -4.51 0.52 -23.42
C ARG A 58 -5.40 1.59 -22.80
N THR A 59 -5.63 1.50 -21.50
CA THR A 59 -6.41 2.43 -20.69
C THR A 59 -5.60 2.92 -19.50
N GLY A 60 -6.21 3.69 -18.61
CA GLY A 60 -5.62 4.13 -17.36
C GLY A 60 -6.12 5.51 -16.94
N PHE A 61 -5.54 6.01 -15.88
CA PHE A 61 -5.88 7.32 -15.33
C PHE A 61 -5.27 8.42 -16.19
N ASP A 62 -6.13 9.29 -16.73
CA ASP A 62 -5.70 10.49 -17.44
C ASP A 62 -5.01 11.46 -16.48
N THR A 63 -4.36 12.48 -17.04
CA THR A 63 -3.66 13.49 -16.26
C THR A 63 -4.59 14.15 -15.23
N HIS A 64 -4.23 14.01 -13.95
CA HIS A 64 -5.00 14.53 -12.82
C HIS A 64 -4.04 15.07 -11.74
N PRO A 65 -4.52 15.99 -10.86
CA PRO A 65 -3.68 16.63 -9.87
C PRO A 65 -3.68 15.90 -8.54
N HIS A 66 -2.55 16.02 -7.83
CA HIS A 66 -2.42 15.72 -6.41
C HIS A 66 -1.71 16.84 -5.68
N GLN A 67 -1.99 16.99 -4.39
CA GLN A 67 -1.34 17.92 -3.48
C GLN A 67 -1.20 17.28 -2.10
N ASP A 68 -0.08 17.58 -1.42
CA ASP A 68 0.20 17.20 -0.03
C ASP A 68 -0.09 15.73 0.29
N MET A 69 0.44 14.83 -0.57
CA MET A 69 0.26 13.39 -0.45
C MET A 69 1.55 12.65 -0.82
N GLU A 70 1.87 11.62 -0.07
CA GLU A 70 2.86 10.60 -0.44
C GLU A 70 2.12 9.42 -1.05
N ILE A 71 2.31 9.19 -2.35
CA ILE A 71 1.63 8.15 -3.12
C ILE A 71 2.63 7.07 -3.45
N VAL A 72 2.35 5.84 -3.00
CA VAL A 72 3.17 4.65 -3.28
C VAL A 72 2.35 3.70 -4.15
N THR A 73 2.92 3.29 -5.28
CA THR A 73 2.33 2.32 -6.19
C THR A 73 3.12 1.02 -6.16
N TRP A 74 2.41 -0.09 -5.98
CA TRP A 74 2.96 -1.45 -5.96
C TRP A 74 2.28 -2.32 -7.00
N VAL A 75 2.98 -2.61 -8.09
CA VAL A 75 2.46 -3.46 -9.17
C VAL A 75 2.59 -4.92 -8.77
N MET A 76 1.49 -5.66 -8.91
CA MET A 76 1.44 -7.10 -8.67
C MET A 76 1.59 -7.90 -9.97
N SER A 77 1.03 -7.42 -11.09
CA SER A 77 1.22 -8.03 -12.41
C SER A 77 1.04 -7.00 -13.52
N GLY A 78 1.70 -7.21 -14.64
CA GLY A 78 1.72 -6.27 -15.75
C GLY A 78 2.69 -5.11 -15.51
N GLU A 79 2.51 -4.02 -16.23
CA GLU A 79 3.34 -2.82 -16.18
C GLU A 79 2.49 -1.56 -16.23
N LEU A 80 2.80 -0.58 -15.38
CA LEU A 80 2.10 0.70 -15.30
C LEU A 80 3.05 1.83 -15.67
N GLU A 81 2.72 2.58 -16.72
CA GLU A 81 3.47 3.77 -17.11
C GLU A 81 3.05 4.96 -16.26
N HIS A 82 3.99 5.58 -15.56
CA HIS A 82 3.83 6.85 -14.87
C HIS A 82 4.45 7.99 -15.68
N LYS A 83 3.77 9.13 -15.77
CA LYS A 83 4.28 10.41 -16.28
C LYS A 83 3.78 11.55 -15.43
N ASP A 84 4.66 12.53 -15.13
CA ASP A 84 4.29 13.70 -14.34
C ASP A 84 4.81 15.03 -14.94
N THR A 85 4.34 16.12 -14.36
CA THR A 85 4.68 17.49 -14.79
C THR A 85 6.08 17.94 -14.41
N LEU A 86 6.84 17.17 -13.62
CA LEU A 86 8.28 17.40 -13.40
C LEU A 86 9.14 16.75 -14.48
N GLY A 87 8.52 16.04 -15.43
CA GLY A 87 9.22 15.33 -16.51
C GLY A 87 9.65 13.92 -16.16
N ASN A 88 9.25 13.40 -14.98
CA ASN A 88 9.50 12.01 -14.68
C ASN A 88 8.63 11.11 -15.56
N LYS A 89 9.24 10.04 -16.05
CA LYS A 89 8.59 8.97 -16.77
C LYS A 89 9.21 7.64 -16.34
N GLY A 90 8.38 6.71 -15.90
CA GLY A 90 8.82 5.40 -15.44
C GLY A 90 7.83 4.30 -15.77
N MET A 91 8.33 3.09 -15.93
CA MET A 91 7.53 1.87 -15.95
C MET A 91 7.62 1.23 -14.56
N ILE A 92 6.48 0.97 -13.97
CA ILE A 92 6.35 0.32 -12.67
C ILE A 92 5.95 -1.12 -12.93
N TYR A 93 6.69 -2.08 -12.38
CA TYR A 93 6.50 -3.52 -12.56
C TYR A 93 6.65 -4.25 -11.22
N PRO A 94 6.31 -5.54 -11.12
CA PRO A 94 6.40 -6.29 -9.87
C PRO A 94 7.80 -6.25 -9.24
N GLY A 95 7.87 -5.80 -7.99
CA GLY A 95 9.12 -5.64 -7.22
C GLY A 95 9.86 -4.33 -7.44
N LEU A 96 9.35 -3.43 -8.28
CA LEU A 96 9.82 -2.04 -8.33
C LEU A 96 9.03 -1.21 -7.32
N ALA A 97 9.68 -0.73 -6.28
CA ALA A 97 9.13 0.27 -5.38
C ALA A 97 9.06 1.63 -6.07
N GLN A 98 7.92 2.31 -6.01
CA GLN A 98 7.74 3.63 -6.62
C GLN A 98 6.97 4.55 -5.70
N ARG A 99 7.40 5.81 -5.63
CA ARG A 99 6.74 6.88 -4.89
C ARG A 99 6.69 8.18 -5.69
N MET A 100 5.54 8.83 -5.67
CA MET A 100 5.37 10.23 -6.03
C MET A 100 4.99 11.03 -4.77
N SER A 101 5.81 12.01 -4.39
CA SER A 101 5.44 13.03 -3.40
C SER A 101 4.73 14.15 -4.14
N ALA A 102 3.47 14.43 -3.80
CA ALA A 102 2.71 15.46 -4.49
C ALA A 102 3.10 16.88 -4.06
N GLY A 103 3.54 17.07 -2.80
CA GLY A 103 4.00 18.36 -2.27
C GLY A 103 3.02 19.49 -2.60
N ARG A 104 3.51 20.65 -2.99
CA ARG A 104 2.70 21.84 -3.33
C ARG A 104 1.81 21.69 -4.55
N GLY A 105 1.84 20.55 -5.22
CA GLY A 105 1.01 20.22 -6.37
C GLY A 105 1.82 19.61 -7.53
N ILE A 106 1.28 18.53 -8.08
CA ILE A 106 1.81 17.84 -9.25
C ILE A 106 0.64 17.26 -10.05
N TRP A 107 0.80 17.22 -11.37
CA TRP A 107 -0.12 16.50 -12.24
C TRP A 107 0.58 15.25 -12.74
N HIS A 108 -0.13 14.12 -12.77
CA HIS A 108 0.41 12.89 -13.33
C HIS A 108 -0.66 12.05 -14.04
N SER A 109 -0.21 11.09 -14.80
CA SER A 109 -1.03 10.05 -15.43
C SER A 109 -0.43 8.68 -15.17
N GLU A 110 -1.30 7.67 -15.10
CA GLU A 110 -0.93 6.27 -14.90
C GLU A 110 -1.64 5.41 -15.95
N LYS A 111 -0.88 4.79 -16.85
CA LYS A 111 -1.43 4.12 -18.03
C LYS A 111 -0.92 2.68 -18.19
N ASN A 112 -1.80 1.79 -18.59
CA ASN A 112 -1.47 0.47 -19.10
C ASN A 112 -1.29 0.53 -20.63
N ASN A 113 -0.21 1.16 -21.08
CA ASN A 113 0.00 1.44 -22.52
C ASN A 113 0.73 0.34 -23.28
N THR A 114 1.40 -0.57 -22.59
CA THR A 114 2.42 -1.45 -23.18
C THR A 114 1.98 -2.89 -23.34
N SER A 115 0.87 -3.28 -22.76
CA SER A 115 0.41 -4.66 -22.69
C SER A 115 -0.96 -4.87 -23.33
N ASP A 116 -1.17 -6.06 -23.85
CA ASP A 116 -2.51 -6.56 -24.21
C ASP A 116 -3.19 -7.27 -23.01
N SER A 117 -2.55 -7.24 -21.85
CA SER A 117 -3.03 -7.79 -20.59
C SER A 117 -3.31 -6.70 -19.55
N PRO A 118 -4.23 -6.91 -18.62
CA PRO A 118 -4.46 -5.96 -17.53
C PRO A 118 -3.21 -5.74 -16.66
N VAL A 119 -3.06 -4.54 -16.13
CA VAL A 119 -2.13 -4.29 -15.01
C VAL A 119 -2.90 -4.35 -13.70
N HIS A 120 -2.34 -5.02 -12.70
CA HIS A 120 -2.88 -5.14 -11.36
C HIS A 120 -1.91 -4.54 -10.35
N PHE A 121 -2.36 -3.57 -9.57
CA PHE A 121 -1.51 -2.88 -8.59
C PHE A 121 -2.29 -2.45 -7.36
N VAL A 122 -1.57 -2.17 -6.28
CA VAL A 122 -2.09 -1.51 -5.08
C VAL A 122 -1.54 -0.09 -5.02
N GLN A 123 -2.45 0.89 -4.97
CA GLN A 123 -2.09 2.28 -4.74
C GLN A 123 -2.39 2.69 -3.31
N MET A 124 -1.39 3.25 -2.62
CA MET A 124 -1.46 3.57 -1.20
C MET A 124 -1.04 5.02 -0.96
N TRP A 125 -1.82 5.74 -0.12
CA TRP A 125 -1.57 7.14 0.17
C TRP A 125 -1.44 7.39 1.66
N VAL A 126 -0.36 8.08 2.03
CA VAL A 126 -0.16 8.59 3.39
C VAL A 126 0.08 10.10 3.37
N LEU A 127 -0.33 10.78 4.44
CA LEU A 127 -0.10 12.22 4.57
C LEU A 127 1.39 12.51 4.83
N PRO A 128 1.97 13.57 4.24
CA PRO A 128 3.31 14.02 4.61
C PRO A 128 3.31 14.71 5.98
N ASP A 129 4.50 14.82 6.60
CA ASP A 129 4.69 15.60 7.84
C ASP A 129 4.55 17.09 7.62
N THR A 130 4.88 17.56 6.41
CA THR A 130 4.93 18.95 6.05
C THR A 130 4.23 19.16 4.71
N GLU A 131 3.27 20.07 4.70
CA GLU A 131 2.55 20.49 3.49
C GLU A 131 3.37 21.49 2.66
N GLY A 132 3.04 21.61 1.37
CA GLY A 132 3.62 22.62 0.46
C GLY A 132 5.08 22.39 0.10
N ILE A 133 5.66 21.25 0.39
CA ILE A 133 7.04 20.89 0.00
C ILE A 133 7.16 20.75 -1.51
N ASP A 134 8.38 20.69 -2.02
CA ASP A 134 8.62 20.40 -3.44
C ASP A 134 8.15 18.99 -3.80
N PRO A 135 7.41 18.81 -4.90
CA PRO A 135 7.06 17.50 -5.41
C PRO A 135 8.31 16.69 -5.76
N GLY A 136 8.17 15.37 -5.81
CA GLY A 136 9.31 14.52 -6.15
C GLY A 136 8.90 13.12 -6.55
N TYR A 137 9.83 12.41 -7.20
CA TYR A 137 9.66 11.05 -7.68
C TYR A 137 10.85 10.19 -7.25
N GLN A 138 10.62 8.94 -6.92
CA GLN A 138 11.67 7.97 -6.64
C GLN A 138 11.19 6.57 -7.00
N GLN A 139 12.06 5.76 -7.56
CA GLN A 139 11.84 4.33 -7.80
C GLN A 139 13.13 3.53 -7.58
N LEU A 140 12.98 2.28 -7.16
CA LEU A 140 14.08 1.33 -7.00
C LEU A 140 13.57 -0.10 -7.15
N ASP A 141 14.25 -0.92 -7.94
CA ASP A 141 14.00 -2.37 -8.00
C ASP A 141 14.56 -3.05 -6.76
N ILE A 142 13.70 -3.80 -6.06
CA ILE A 142 14.05 -4.54 -4.82
C ILE A 142 13.74 -6.03 -4.93
N ASN A 143 13.63 -6.54 -6.15
CA ASN A 143 13.44 -7.97 -6.37
C ASN A 143 14.51 -8.82 -5.66
N PRO A 144 15.82 -8.47 -5.71
CA PRO A 144 16.84 -9.24 -5.01
C PRO A 144 16.62 -9.36 -3.50
N GLU A 145 16.13 -8.29 -2.85
CA GLU A 145 15.84 -8.26 -1.41
C GLU A 145 14.58 -9.09 -1.09
N LEU A 146 13.53 -8.93 -1.89
CA LEU A 146 12.27 -9.68 -1.72
C LEU A 146 12.45 -11.18 -1.90
N ASP A 147 13.32 -11.62 -2.81
CA ASP A 147 13.56 -13.02 -3.12
C ASP A 147 14.31 -13.76 -1.99
N GLN A 148 14.91 -13.03 -1.05
CA GLN A 148 15.53 -13.62 0.14
C GLN A 148 14.48 -14.11 1.15
N GLY A 149 13.25 -13.63 1.08
CA GLY A 149 12.19 -13.87 2.07
C GLY A 149 12.24 -12.84 3.20
N GLY A 150 11.33 -12.99 4.16
CA GLY A 150 11.17 -12.03 5.24
C GLY A 150 10.44 -10.75 4.83
N LEU A 151 10.52 -9.73 5.67
CA LEU A 151 9.97 -8.40 5.42
C LEU A 151 11.08 -7.41 5.05
N VAL A 152 10.87 -6.68 3.97
CA VAL A 152 11.79 -5.66 3.46
C VAL A 152 11.12 -4.29 3.60
N PRO A 153 11.80 -3.24 4.11
CA PRO A 153 11.25 -1.90 4.13
C PRO A 153 11.21 -1.33 2.69
N ILE A 154 10.01 -1.20 2.14
CA ILE A 154 9.79 -0.64 0.79
C ILE A 154 9.92 0.87 0.82
N ALA A 155 9.15 1.53 1.72
CA ALA A 155 9.13 2.98 1.87
C ALA A 155 9.24 3.37 3.33
N SER A 156 10.09 4.35 3.67
CA SER A 156 10.26 4.79 5.04
C SER A 156 10.52 6.28 5.15
N GLY A 157 9.84 6.91 6.12
CA GLY A 157 10.18 8.24 6.61
C GLY A 157 11.06 8.23 7.86
N ARG A 158 11.38 7.04 8.41
CA ARG A 158 12.12 6.84 9.66
C ARG A 158 13.63 6.61 9.47
N GLY A 159 14.13 6.74 8.24
CA GLY A 159 15.56 6.56 7.99
C GLY A 159 16.01 5.08 7.93
N HIS A 160 15.11 4.11 7.76
CA HIS A 160 15.50 2.75 7.38
C HIS A 160 16.26 2.80 6.06
N ALA A 161 17.14 1.84 5.84
CA ALA A 161 17.69 1.56 4.50
C ALA A 161 16.59 0.96 3.61
N ALA A 162 15.57 1.78 3.32
CA ALA A 162 14.42 1.42 2.50
C ALA A 162 14.69 1.75 1.04
N ALA A 163 13.95 1.09 0.14
CA ALA A 163 14.05 1.32 -1.29
C ALA A 163 13.73 2.78 -1.65
N ILE A 164 12.71 3.36 -1.04
CA ILE A 164 12.27 4.73 -1.28
C ILE A 164 12.05 5.47 0.04
N ALA A 165 12.35 6.78 0.03
CA ALA A 165 12.07 7.68 1.14
C ALA A 165 10.68 8.30 0.98
N ILE A 166 9.91 8.40 2.06
CA ILE A 166 8.66 9.17 2.15
C ILE A 166 8.82 10.33 3.12
N ARG A 167 8.05 11.40 2.91
CA ARG A 167 8.06 12.61 3.75
C ARG A 167 7.09 12.49 4.94
N GLN A 168 7.05 11.30 5.55
CA GLN A 168 6.24 10.99 6.73
C GLN A 168 7.05 10.18 7.74
N LYS A 169 7.55 10.85 8.79
CA LYS A 169 8.41 10.26 9.83
C LYS A 169 7.71 9.19 10.67
N GLY A 170 6.39 9.23 10.76
CA GLY A 170 5.58 8.27 11.50
C GLY A 170 5.22 7.00 10.72
N ALA A 171 5.71 6.82 9.48
CA ALA A 171 5.25 5.72 8.63
C ALA A 171 6.39 4.91 7.98
N VAL A 172 6.14 3.60 7.87
CA VAL A 172 6.97 2.65 7.10
C VAL A 172 6.03 1.70 6.35
N LEU A 173 6.30 1.47 5.09
CA LEU A 173 5.73 0.37 4.31
C LEU A 173 6.73 -0.77 4.25
N TRP A 174 6.32 -1.92 4.74
CA TRP A 174 7.04 -3.19 4.62
C TRP A 174 6.40 -4.04 3.54
N GLY A 175 7.20 -4.76 2.78
CA GLY A 175 6.73 -5.78 1.85
C GLY A 175 7.42 -7.11 2.11
N GLY A 176 6.78 -8.21 1.73
CA GLY A 176 7.39 -9.52 1.84
C GLY A 176 6.84 -10.49 0.81
N ARG A 177 7.74 -11.22 0.14
CA ARG A 177 7.44 -12.43 -0.62
C ARG A 177 7.81 -13.63 0.24
N LEU A 178 6.85 -14.05 1.04
CA LEU A 178 7.04 -15.13 2.01
C LEU A 178 6.93 -16.48 1.31
N LYS A 179 7.93 -17.34 1.54
CA LYS A 179 7.95 -18.70 1.04
C LYS A 179 6.85 -19.53 1.70
N PRO A 180 6.41 -20.65 1.10
CA PRO A 180 5.45 -21.54 1.72
C PRO A 180 5.84 -21.92 3.16
N GLY A 181 4.96 -21.67 4.12
CA GLY A 181 5.16 -21.92 5.54
C GLY A 181 6.11 -20.97 6.27
N GLU A 182 6.67 -19.98 5.61
CA GLU A 182 7.54 -18.99 6.24
C GLU A 182 6.77 -18.16 7.26
N THR A 183 7.39 -17.94 8.43
CA THR A 183 6.81 -17.16 9.53
C THR A 183 7.65 -15.93 9.82
N VAL A 184 7.00 -14.77 9.86
CA VAL A 184 7.58 -13.48 10.23
C VAL A 184 6.82 -12.86 11.39
N SER A 185 7.40 -11.87 12.07
CA SER A 185 6.67 -11.01 13.00
C SER A 185 6.15 -9.80 12.24
N VAL A 186 4.88 -9.46 12.41
CA VAL A 186 4.33 -8.18 11.95
C VAL A 186 5.06 -7.07 12.68
N PRO A 187 5.48 -5.97 12.02
CA PRO A 187 6.12 -4.85 12.69
C PRO A 187 5.23 -4.28 13.79
N ASP A 188 5.81 -4.07 14.98
CA ASP A 188 5.08 -3.44 16.10
C ASP A 188 4.87 -1.96 15.82
N GLY A 189 3.64 -1.51 15.87
CA GLY A 189 3.23 -0.14 15.63
C GLY A 189 1.86 0.15 16.24
N LEU A 190 1.61 1.42 16.54
CA LEU A 190 0.32 1.81 17.11
C LEU A 190 -0.83 1.49 16.16
N PHE A 191 -0.64 1.75 14.87
CA PHE A 191 -1.58 1.39 13.80
C PHE A 191 -0.83 0.61 12.72
N VAL A 192 -1.28 -0.60 12.46
CA VAL A 192 -0.72 -1.45 11.41
C VAL A 192 -1.84 -1.87 10.45
N HIS A 193 -1.64 -1.65 9.16
CA HIS A 193 -2.52 -2.13 8.11
C HIS A 193 -1.79 -3.20 7.29
N LEU A 194 -2.23 -4.45 7.43
CA LEU A 194 -1.74 -5.58 6.66
C LEU A 194 -2.69 -5.84 5.48
N TYR A 195 -2.14 -6.01 4.29
CA TYR A 195 -2.85 -6.37 3.07
C TYR A 195 -2.21 -7.62 2.45
N VAL A 196 -3.01 -8.63 2.13
CA VAL A 196 -2.57 -9.85 1.45
C VAL A 196 -2.66 -9.65 -0.06
N ALA A 197 -1.54 -9.37 -0.71
CA ALA A 197 -1.49 -9.10 -2.15
C ALA A 197 -1.59 -10.38 -2.98
N ARG A 198 -0.99 -11.48 -2.51
CA ARG A 198 -1.04 -12.80 -3.16
C ARG A 198 -0.99 -13.93 -2.14
N GLY A 199 -1.46 -15.12 -2.55
CA GLY A 199 -1.45 -16.31 -1.71
C GLY A 199 -2.36 -16.17 -0.51
N GLY A 200 -1.89 -16.56 0.67
CA GLY A 200 -2.63 -16.45 1.92
C GLY A 200 -1.71 -16.49 3.12
N VAL A 201 -2.20 -16.06 4.26
CA VAL A 201 -1.46 -16.05 5.52
C VAL A 201 -2.36 -16.45 6.67
N ASN A 202 -1.77 -17.05 7.71
CA ASN A 202 -2.40 -17.20 9.01
C ASN A 202 -1.81 -16.14 9.96
N LEU A 203 -2.63 -15.21 10.41
CA LEU A 203 -2.24 -14.17 11.35
C LEU A 203 -2.65 -14.60 12.77
N GLU A 204 -1.69 -14.56 13.70
CA GLU A 204 -1.95 -14.85 15.11
C GLU A 204 -3.09 -13.98 15.65
N ASN A 205 -4.03 -14.58 16.36
CA ASN A 205 -5.25 -13.96 16.90
C ASN A 205 -6.27 -13.43 15.87
N ALA A 206 -6.04 -13.61 14.55
CA ALA A 206 -6.96 -13.23 13.48
C ALA A 206 -7.39 -14.42 12.60
N GLY A 207 -6.59 -15.47 12.57
CA GLY A 207 -6.83 -16.65 11.73
C GLY A 207 -6.38 -16.45 10.28
N TYR A 208 -6.97 -17.22 9.37
CA TYR A 208 -6.58 -17.25 7.98
C TYR A 208 -7.14 -16.07 7.18
N LEU A 209 -6.25 -15.47 6.38
CA LEU A 209 -6.52 -14.37 5.45
C LEU A 209 -6.10 -14.81 4.05
N ASP A 210 -6.95 -14.58 3.08
CA ASP A 210 -6.68 -14.90 1.67
C ASP A 210 -6.34 -13.64 0.86
N LYS A 211 -5.92 -13.83 -0.38
CA LYS A 211 -5.65 -12.73 -1.33
C LYS A 211 -6.77 -11.69 -1.31
N GLY A 212 -6.39 -10.44 -1.19
CA GLY A 212 -7.29 -9.29 -1.15
C GLY A 212 -7.87 -8.96 0.23
N ASP A 213 -7.69 -9.83 1.23
CA ASP A 213 -8.06 -9.50 2.60
C ASP A 213 -7.10 -8.47 3.19
N ALA A 214 -7.62 -7.63 4.09
CA ALA A 214 -6.82 -6.71 4.88
C ALA A 214 -7.15 -6.83 6.36
N VAL A 215 -6.19 -6.44 7.21
CA VAL A 215 -6.39 -6.36 8.66
C VAL A 215 -5.86 -5.05 9.18
N ARG A 216 -6.64 -4.41 10.05
CA ARG A 216 -6.23 -3.24 10.82
C ARG A 216 -5.93 -3.69 12.24
N LEU A 217 -4.70 -3.46 12.68
CA LEU A 217 -4.24 -3.75 14.02
C LEU A 217 -4.01 -2.42 14.73
N THR A 218 -4.57 -2.26 15.91
CA THR A 218 -4.31 -1.11 16.79
C THR A 218 -3.69 -1.63 18.07
N ALA A 219 -2.50 -1.14 18.42
CA ALA A 219 -1.77 -1.51 19.64
C ALA A 219 -1.74 -3.04 19.88
N ALA A 220 -1.57 -3.82 18.82
CA ALA A 220 -1.66 -5.28 18.85
C ALA A 220 -0.32 -5.99 19.05
N GLY A 221 0.77 -5.21 19.25
CA GLY A 221 2.13 -5.75 19.35
C GLY A 221 2.64 -6.28 18.01
N ALA A 222 3.46 -7.33 18.08
CA ALA A 222 4.10 -7.97 16.93
C ALA A 222 3.60 -9.40 16.69
N PRO A 223 2.34 -9.61 16.29
CA PRO A 223 1.78 -10.94 16.09
C PRO A 223 2.54 -11.70 15.01
N LYS A 224 2.52 -13.03 15.09
CA LYS A 224 3.12 -13.90 14.07
C LYS A 224 2.23 -13.97 12.84
N LEU A 225 2.88 -13.90 11.68
CA LEU A 225 2.29 -14.05 10.36
C LEU A 225 2.95 -15.22 9.67
N THR A 226 2.19 -16.27 9.36
CA THR A 226 2.70 -17.47 8.69
C THR A 226 2.08 -17.58 7.32
N ALA A 227 2.90 -17.64 6.28
CA ALA A 227 2.46 -17.80 4.91
C ALA A 227 1.80 -19.18 4.67
N ASP A 228 0.85 -19.21 3.74
CA ASP A 228 0.19 -20.45 3.28
C ASP A 228 1.25 -21.51 2.95
N PRO A 229 1.10 -22.75 3.46
CA PRO A 229 2.13 -23.78 3.35
C PRO A 229 2.33 -24.31 1.93
N VAL A 230 1.44 -23.97 1.00
CA VAL A 230 1.51 -24.42 -0.41
C VAL A 230 1.79 -23.26 -1.35
N ARG A 231 1.07 -22.14 -1.18
CA ARG A 231 1.09 -20.99 -2.09
C ARG A 231 2.11 -19.92 -1.71
N GLY A 232 2.56 -19.91 -0.45
CA GLY A 232 3.26 -18.75 0.09
C GLY A 232 2.38 -17.52 0.15
N ALA A 233 2.98 -16.35 0.29
CA ALA A 233 2.24 -15.09 0.30
C ALA A 233 3.09 -13.92 -0.20
N GLU A 234 2.44 -12.92 -0.78
CA GLU A 234 2.97 -11.56 -0.90
C GLU A 234 2.12 -10.62 -0.05
N VAL A 235 2.77 -9.86 0.84
CA VAL A 235 2.10 -8.97 1.78
C VAL A 235 2.65 -7.56 1.73
N LEU A 236 1.77 -6.58 1.98
CA LEU A 236 2.09 -5.17 2.16
C LEU A 236 1.63 -4.76 3.55
N ILE A 237 2.52 -4.18 4.35
CA ILE A 237 2.23 -3.85 5.74
C ILE A 237 2.64 -2.39 6.01
N TRP A 238 1.66 -1.51 6.17
CA TRP A 238 1.89 -0.18 6.69
C TRP A 238 1.95 -0.20 8.21
N GLN A 239 3.05 0.29 8.74
CA GLN A 239 3.27 0.56 10.16
C GLN A 239 3.23 2.07 10.36
N THR A 240 2.31 2.57 11.19
CA THR A 240 2.21 3.99 11.50
C THR A 240 2.09 4.25 13.00
N GLU A 241 2.65 5.36 13.48
CA GLU A 241 2.72 5.66 14.92
C GLU A 241 1.55 6.50 15.41
N LEU A 242 1.14 7.49 14.64
CA LEU A 242 0.11 8.45 15.02
C LEU A 242 -0.94 8.57 13.92
N ALA A 243 -2.20 8.68 14.32
CA ALA A 243 -3.22 9.26 13.46
C ALA A 243 -3.03 10.79 13.45
N ARG A 244 -3.35 11.44 12.32
CA ARG A 244 -3.45 12.90 12.28
C ARG A 244 -4.49 13.34 13.32
N ALA A 245 -4.18 14.38 14.09
CA ALA A 245 -5.20 15.06 14.88
C ALA A 245 -6.30 15.56 13.92
N ALA A 246 -7.54 15.23 14.23
CA ALA A 246 -8.71 15.66 13.46
C ALA A 246 -8.88 17.17 13.48
#